data_bf47c76d5f859a7405f779b16f8bbd26
#
_entry.id   bf47c76d5f859a7405f779b16f8bbd26
#
_cell.length_a   1.000
_cell.length_b   1.000
_cell.length_c   1.000
_cell.angle_alpha   90.00
_cell.angle_beta   90.00
_cell.angle_gamma   90.00
#
_symmetry.space_group_name_H-M   'P 1'
#
loop_
_entity.id
_entity.type
_entity.pdbx_description
1 polymer ?
#
loop_
_entity_poly.entity_id
_entity_poly.type
_entity_poly.pdbx_seq_one_letter_code
_entity_poly.pdbx_strand_id
1 'polypeptide(L)'
;MTSQLKVDKLQGRTTAGSISVTSEGTSVETNLQQGLCKCWVKFDGSDSTPAYHDSFNASSLTDHGTGEFQVFITNDMGNDDYATFVTSTFYSGMSSEAHTIVGSVRIFTADDPGYAYYQVAGDLA
;
A
#
# COMPACT_ATOMS: atom_id res chain seq x y z
N MET A 1 -13.27 28.05 -19.61
CA MET A 1 -13.32 28.34 -18.15
C MET A 1 -12.80 27.09 -17.45
N THR A 2 -11.76 27.21 -16.65
CA THR A 2 -11.24 26.08 -15.88
C THR A 2 -11.91 26.09 -14.51
N SER A 3 -12.58 24.99 -14.15
CA SER A 3 -13.14 24.79 -12.80
C SER A 3 -12.07 24.25 -11.87
N GLN A 4 -11.95 24.84 -10.68
CA GLN A 4 -11.01 24.40 -9.64
C GLN A 4 -11.78 24.13 -8.35
N LEU A 5 -11.52 22.98 -7.73
CA LEU A 5 -11.95 22.66 -6.37
C LEU A 5 -10.74 22.76 -5.45
N LYS A 6 -10.77 23.66 -4.46
CA LYS A 6 -9.72 23.80 -3.44
C LYS A 6 -10.30 23.41 -2.10
N VAL A 7 -9.86 22.27 -1.56
CA VAL A 7 -10.33 21.74 -0.27
C VAL A 7 -9.16 21.14 0.49
N ASP A 8 -9.14 21.32 1.81
CA ASP A 8 -8.13 20.70 2.67
C ASP A 8 -8.49 19.26 3.03
N LYS A 9 -9.79 18.92 2.98
CA LYS A 9 -10.30 17.59 3.31
C LYS A 9 -11.49 17.23 2.42
N LEU A 10 -11.48 16.01 1.92
CA LEU A 10 -12.61 15.38 1.23
C LEU A 10 -13.10 14.18 2.06
N GLN A 11 -14.35 14.23 2.53
CA GLN A 11 -14.93 13.20 3.39
C GLN A 11 -16.30 12.77 2.85
N GLY A 12 -16.50 11.45 2.70
CA GLY A 12 -17.81 10.88 2.37
C GLY A 12 -18.80 11.11 3.53
N ARG A 13 -20.05 11.37 3.18
CA ARG A 13 -21.07 11.77 4.16
C ARG A 13 -21.76 10.59 4.83
N THR A 14 -22.00 9.49 4.13
CA THR A 14 -22.96 8.46 4.55
C THR A 14 -22.35 7.10 4.81
N THR A 15 -21.57 6.58 3.88
CA THR A 15 -21.00 5.22 3.95
C THR A 15 -19.58 5.21 3.46
N ALA A 16 -18.79 4.20 3.89
CA ALA A 16 -17.48 3.95 3.32
C ALA A 16 -17.59 3.75 1.81
N GLY A 17 -16.67 4.35 1.06
CA GLY A 17 -16.68 4.27 -0.41
C GLY A 17 -17.72 5.16 -1.11
N SER A 18 -18.36 6.10 -0.42
CA SER A 18 -19.40 6.98 -1.01
C SER A 18 -18.85 8.10 -1.91
N ILE A 19 -17.53 8.32 -1.93
CA ILE A 19 -16.92 9.30 -2.82
C ILE A 19 -16.53 8.61 -4.11
N SER A 20 -17.17 9.01 -5.22
CA SER A 20 -16.85 8.52 -6.56
C SER A 20 -16.35 9.63 -7.48
N VAL A 21 -15.60 9.23 -8.49
CA VAL A 21 -15.16 10.07 -9.60
C VAL A 21 -15.80 9.54 -10.86
N THR A 22 -16.57 10.40 -11.56
CA THR A 22 -17.19 10.06 -12.83
C THR A 22 -16.23 10.37 -13.96
N SER A 23 -16.08 9.45 -14.88
CA SER A 23 -15.25 9.64 -16.08
C SER A 23 -15.88 10.65 -17.04
N GLU A 24 -15.04 11.45 -17.70
CA GLU A 24 -15.50 12.43 -18.68
C GLU A 24 -16.28 11.78 -19.83
N GLY A 25 -17.40 12.36 -20.18
CA GLY A 25 -18.23 11.91 -21.30
C GLY A 25 -19.00 10.60 -21.10
N THR A 26 -18.98 10.04 -19.88
CA THR A 26 -19.68 8.80 -19.54
C THR A 26 -20.39 8.91 -18.19
N SER A 27 -21.18 7.90 -17.84
CA SER A 27 -21.75 7.74 -16.50
C SER A 27 -20.98 6.70 -15.64
N VAL A 28 -19.80 6.30 -16.09
CA VAL A 28 -18.99 5.31 -15.36
C VAL A 28 -18.32 5.99 -14.17
N GLU A 29 -18.51 5.43 -12.99
CA GLU A 29 -17.97 5.93 -11.74
C GLU A 29 -16.88 5.00 -11.18
N THR A 30 -15.86 5.59 -10.58
CA THR A 30 -14.80 4.89 -9.85
C THR A 30 -14.80 5.37 -8.41
N ASN A 31 -14.77 4.45 -7.46
CA ASN A 31 -14.64 4.77 -6.05
C ASN A 31 -13.28 5.42 -5.79
N LEU A 32 -13.28 6.64 -5.25
CA LEU A 32 -12.05 7.39 -5.00
C LEU A 32 -11.16 6.70 -3.97
N GLN A 33 -11.74 6.12 -2.91
CA GLN A 33 -10.95 5.47 -1.87
C GLN A 33 -10.22 4.23 -2.40
N GLN A 34 -10.87 3.40 -3.19
CA GLN A 34 -10.22 2.22 -3.79
C GLN A 34 -9.12 2.58 -4.79
N GLY A 35 -9.26 3.71 -5.48
CA GLY A 35 -8.26 4.20 -6.43
C GLY A 35 -7.00 4.80 -5.79
N LEU A 36 -6.99 5.06 -4.48
CA LEU A 36 -5.86 5.66 -3.79
C LEU A 36 -4.94 4.60 -3.17
N CYS A 37 -3.63 4.86 -3.22
CA CYS A 37 -2.65 4.09 -2.46
C CYS A 37 -2.90 4.24 -0.96
N LYS A 38 -2.93 3.13 -0.21
CA LYS A 38 -3.24 3.11 1.22
C LYS A 38 -2.00 3.00 2.10
N CYS A 39 -0.97 2.37 1.59
CA CYS A 39 0.32 2.25 2.25
C CYS A 39 1.40 2.12 1.18
N TRP A 40 2.53 2.72 1.40
CA TRP A 40 3.71 2.45 0.61
C TRP A 40 4.97 2.60 1.46
N VAL A 41 5.99 1.87 1.08
CA VAL A 41 7.28 1.87 1.75
C VAL A 41 8.40 1.68 0.73
N LYS A 42 9.48 2.42 0.93
CA LYS A 42 10.78 2.16 0.32
C LYS A 42 11.77 1.83 1.42
N PHE A 43 12.42 0.68 1.35
CA PHE A 43 13.37 0.25 2.36
C PHE A 43 14.61 -0.39 1.77
N ASP A 44 15.69 -0.42 2.55
CA ASP A 44 16.90 -1.19 2.32
C ASP A 44 16.83 -2.45 3.16
N GLY A 45 16.90 -3.61 2.54
CA GLY A 45 16.85 -4.91 3.19
C GLY A 45 18.21 -5.61 3.22
N SER A 46 19.30 -4.95 2.79
CA SER A 46 20.63 -5.56 2.73
C SER A 46 21.32 -5.70 4.10
N ASP A 47 20.85 -4.97 5.09
CA ASP A 47 21.36 -5.03 6.46
C ASP A 47 20.44 -5.88 7.35
N SER A 48 21.01 -6.48 8.40
CA SER A 48 20.28 -7.26 9.41
C SER A 48 19.20 -6.47 10.17
N THR A 49 19.17 -5.16 10.00
CA THR A 49 18.13 -4.27 10.49
C THR A 49 17.67 -3.41 9.33
N PRO A 50 16.58 -3.82 8.64
CA PRO A 50 16.10 -3.10 7.47
C PRO A 50 15.67 -1.69 7.84
N ALA A 51 16.09 -0.71 7.04
CA ALA A 51 15.83 0.70 7.29
C ALA A 51 14.84 1.27 6.26
N TYR A 52 13.84 2.00 6.74
CA TYR A 52 13.01 2.83 5.86
C TYR A 52 13.83 3.97 5.26
N HIS A 53 13.72 4.15 3.95
CA HIS A 53 14.11 5.40 3.32
C HIS A 53 12.98 6.42 3.37
N ASP A 54 11.76 5.94 3.09
CA ASP A 54 10.55 6.75 3.17
C ASP A 54 9.32 5.83 3.18
N SER A 55 8.20 6.32 3.73
CA SER A 55 6.99 5.52 3.85
C SER A 55 5.74 6.39 4.03
N PHE A 56 4.60 5.82 3.72
CA PHE A 56 3.28 6.36 4.03
C PHE A 56 2.42 5.26 4.66
N ASN A 57 1.79 5.57 5.79
CA ASN A 57 0.92 4.66 6.54
C ASN A 57 1.59 3.34 6.97
N ALA A 58 2.93 3.33 7.10
CA ALA A 58 3.68 2.22 7.66
C ALA A 58 4.21 2.58 9.05
N SER A 59 4.10 1.66 10.01
CA SER A 59 4.50 1.88 11.40
C SER A 59 5.84 1.21 11.75
N SER A 60 6.09 0.02 11.22
CA SER A 60 7.35 -0.69 11.45
C SER A 60 7.65 -1.69 10.33
N LEU A 61 8.92 -2.06 10.25
CA LEU A 61 9.44 -3.08 9.34
C LEU A 61 10.21 -4.11 10.16
N THR A 62 9.96 -5.39 9.95
CA THR A 62 10.67 -6.49 10.60
C THR A 62 11.32 -7.37 9.55
N ASP A 63 12.58 -7.70 9.77
CA ASP A 63 13.31 -8.72 9.03
C ASP A 63 13.05 -10.09 9.69
N HIS A 64 12.62 -11.06 8.89
CA HIS A 64 12.40 -12.44 9.33
C HIS A 64 13.48 -13.41 8.80
N GLY A 65 14.43 -12.91 8.04
CA GLY A 65 15.52 -13.67 7.42
C GLY A 65 15.65 -13.34 5.94
N THR A 66 16.60 -13.97 5.29
CA THR A 66 16.95 -13.67 3.89
C THR A 66 15.72 -13.64 2.98
N GLY A 67 15.48 -12.48 2.41
CA GLY A 67 14.38 -12.23 1.49
C GLY A 67 12.99 -12.19 2.13
N GLU A 68 12.86 -12.20 3.45
CA GLU A 68 11.56 -12.18 4.12
C GLU A 68 11.41 -10.97 5.05
N PHE A 69 10.53 -10.06 4.69
CA PHE A 69 10.27 -8.82 5.43
C PHE A 69 8.79 -8.67 5.76
N GLN A 70 8.48 -8.03 6.89
CA GLN A 70 7.10 -7.71 7.26
C GLN A 70 6.94 -6.21 7.49
N VAL A 71 6.02 -5.60 6.74
CA VAL A 71 5.60 -4.20 6.91
C VAL A 71 4.33 -4.17 7.75
N PHE A 72 4.34 -3.40 8.83
CA PHE A 72 3.16 -3.13 9.65
C PHE A 72 2.51 -1.82 9.20
N ILE A 73 1.19 -1.84 9.05
CA ILE A 73 0.36 -0.72 8.60
C ILE A 73 -0.09 0.07 9.84
N THR A 74 -0.06 1.40 9.77
CA THR A 74 -0.46 2.26 10.91
C THR A 74 -1.98 2.33 11.06
N ASN A 75 -2.68 2.60 9.95
CA ASN A 75 -4.14 2.56 9.89
C ASN A 75 -4.53 1.30 9.13
N ASP A 76 -5.10 0.36 9.85
CA ASP A 76 -5.42 -0.97 9.34
C ASP A 76 -6.27 -0.94 8.07
N MET A 77 -6.14 -1.98 7.26
CA MET A 77 -7.04 -2.22 6.13
C MET A 77 -8.38 -2.74 6.64
N GLY A 78 -9.46 -2.49 5.91
CA GLY A 78 -10.81 -2.94 6.26
C GLY A 78 -10.99 -4.47 6.24
N ASN A 79 -10.16 -5.15 5.48
CA ASN A 79 -10.10 -6.61 5.37
C ASN A 79 -8.70 -7.03 4.88
N ASP A 80 -8.46 -8.30 4.68
CA ASP A 80 -7.21 -8.88 4.15
C ASP A 80 -7.22 -9.09 2.63
N ASP A 81 -8.33 -8.77 1.97
CA ASP A 81 -8.54 -8.86 0.52
C ASP A 81 -8.05 -7.59 -0.22
N TYR A 82 -6.82 -7.17 -0.01
CA TYR A 82 -6.24 -6.01 -0.68
C TYR A 82 -5.12 -6.38 -1.65
N ALA A 83 -4.92 -5.54 -2.66
CA ALA A 83 -3.87 -5.74 -3.66
C ALA A 83 -2.52 -5.20 -3.16
N THR A 84 -1.48 -5.99 -3.37
CA THR A 84 -0.11 -5.63 -3.02
C THR A 84 0.78 -5.61 -4.25
N PHE A 85 1.68 -4.64 -4.30
CA PHE A 85 2.69 -4.52 -5.35
C PHE A 85 4.07 -4.42 -4.69
N VAL A 86 4.97 -5.30 -5.10
CA VAL A 86 6.37 -5.27 -4.64
C VAL A 86 7.29 -5.24 -5.84
N THR A 87 8.34 -4.44 -5.75
CA THR A 87 9.48 -4.50 -6.68
C THR A 87 10.76 -4.34 -5.88
N SER A 88 11.83 -4.99 -6.29
CA SER A 88 13.13 -4.95 -5.63
C SER A 88 14.27 -4.91 -6.62
N THR A 89 15.47 -4.58 -6.15
CA THR A 89 16.69 -4.55 -6.96
C THR A 89 17.20 -5.93 -7.33
N PHE A 90 16.81 -6.97 -6.60
CA PHE A 90 17.12 -8.36 -6.90
C PHE A 90 15.81 -9.13 -7.07
N TYR A 91 15.65 -9.79 -8.19
CA TYR A 91 14.56 -10.68 -8.61
C TYR A 91 13.32 -10.66 -7.71
N SER A 92 12.37 -9.82 -8.03
CA SER A 92 11.07 -9.81 -7.35
C SER A 92 10.22 -10.97 -7.83
N GLY A 93 10.34 -12.09 -7.17
CA GLY A 93 9.35 -13.14 -7.22
C GLY A 93 8.44 -12.96 -6.01
N MET A 94 7.26 -12.41 -6.19
CA MET A 94 6.30 -12.35 -5.09
C MET A 94 5.70 -13.72 -4.84
N SER A 95 5.82 -14.20 -3.62
CA SER A 95 4.85 -15.09 -3.03
C SER A 95 4.03 -14.29 -2.04
N SER A 96 2.94 -13.71 -2.49
CA SER A 96 2.06 -12.90 -1.64
C SER A 96 0.96 -13.71 -0.95
N GLU A 97 0.90 -15.01 -1.18
CA GLU A 97 -0.28 -15.80 -0.85
C GLU A 97 -0.54 -16.04 0.63
N ALA A 98 0.39 -15.81 1.51
CA ALA A 98 0.19 -16.39 2.83
C ALA A 98 0.02 -15.39 3.98
N HIS A 99 0.27 -14.10 3.80
CA HIS A 99 0.44 -13.23 4.96
C HIS A 99 -0.04 -11.79 4.80
N THR A 100 -1.13 -11.57 4.08
CA THR A 100 -1.89 -10.33 4.19
C THR A 100 -2.83 -10.46 5.38
N ILE A 101 -2.71 -9.57 6.36
CA ILE A 101 -3.68 -9.37 7.43
C ILE A 101 -3.98 -7.87 7.50
N VAL A 102 -5.08 -7.50 8.11
CA VAL A 102 -5.55 -6.11 8.13
C VAL A 102 -4.49 -5.08 8.55
N GLY A 103 -3.60 -5.43 9.47
CA GLY A 103 -2.58 -4.54 10.03
C GLY A 103 -1.15 -4.79 9.52
N SER A 104 -0.91 -5.78 8.67
CA SER A 104 0.45 -6.03 8.15
C SER A 104 0.48 -6.91 6.91
N VAL A 105 1.62 -6.88 6.23
CA VAL A 105 1.90 -7.77 5.10
C VAL A 105 3.32 -8.29 5.16
N ARG A 106 3.51 -9.55 4.81
CA ARG A 106 4.83 -10.13 4.53
C ARG A 106 5.18 -10.00 3.07
N ILE A 107 6.43 -9.63 2.83
CA ILE A 107 7.04 -9.46 1.53
C ILE A 107 8.12 -10.53 1.39
N PHE A 108 8.10 -11.24 0.27
CA PHE A 108 9.12 -12.22 -0.05
C PHE A 108 9.89 -11.76 -1.30
N THR A 109 11.19 -11.75 -1.21
CA THR A 109 12.13 -11.48 -2.29
C THR A 109 13.06 -12.68 -2.42
N ALA A 110 13.75 -12.81 -3.54
CA ALA A 110 14.65 -13.96 -3.75
C ALA A 110 15.90 -13.92 -2.86
N ASP A 111 16.27 -12.74 -2.38
CA ASP A 111 17.44 -12.47 -1.54
C ASP A 111 17.22 -11.15 -0.81
N ASP A 112 18.13 -10.75 0.09
CA ASP A 112 18.06 -9.45 0.77
C ASP A 112 18.31 -8.32 -0.23
N PRO A 113 17.28 -7.52 -0.56
CA PRO A 113 17.42 -6.50 -1.60
C PRO A 113 18.13 -5.27 -1.06
N GLY A 114 19.03 -4.68 -1.86
CA GLY A 114 19.57 -3.35 -1.57
C GLY A 114 18.46 -2.29 -1.50
N TYR A 115 17.40 -2.45 -2.31
CA TYR A 115 16.19 -1.63 -2.21
C TYR A 115 14.97 -2.46 -2.56
N ALA A 116 13.91 -2.31 -1.76
CA ALA A 116 12.58 -2.80 -2.07
C ALA A 116 11.54 -1.69 -1.96
N TYR A 117 10.53 -1.79 -2.80
CA TYR A 117 9.38 -0.89 -2.87
C TYR A 117 8.12 -1.72 -2.70
N TYR A 118 7.27 -1.28 -1.81
CA TYR A 118 6.02 -1.93 -1.50
C TYR A 118 4.87 -0.93 -1.54
N GLN A 119 3.74 -1.34 -2.09
CA GLN A 119 2.54 -0.52 -2.20
C GLN A 119 1.28 -1.37 -2.00
N VAL A 120 0.27 -0.77 -1.37
CA VAL A 120 -1.04 -1.38 -1.12
C VAL A 120 -2.15 -0.54 -1.72
N ALA A 121 -3.11 -1.22 -2.35
CA ALA A 121 -4.39 -0.66 -2.76
C ALA A 121 -5.54 -1.51 -2.24
N GLY A 122 -6.57 -0.89 -1.69
CA GLY A 122 -7.73 -1.53 -1.07
C GLY A 122 -8.51 -0.56 -0.21
N ASP A 123 -9.34 -1.05 0.69
CA ASP A 123 -10.12 -0.25 1.63
C ASP A 123 -9.42 -0.15 2.99
N LEU A 124 -9.35 1.05 3.56
CA LEU A 124 -9.00 1.24 4.97
C LEU A 124 -10.17 0.87 5.88
N ALA A 125 -9.86 0.44 7.10
CA ALA A 125 -10.87 0.16 8.13
C ALA A 125 -11.67 1.40 8.54
#